data_7d46e257b30e5b11bd476bace15951cb
#
_entry.id   7d46e257b30e5b11bd476bace15951cb
#
_cell.length_a   1.000
_cell.length_b   1.000
_cell.length_c   1.000
_cell.angle_alpha   90.00
_cell.angle_beta   90.00
_cell.angle_gamma   90.00
#
_symmetry.space_group_name_H-M   'P 1'
#
loop_
_entity.id
_entity.type
_entity.pdbx_description
1 polymer ?
#
loop_
_entity_poly.entity_id
_entity_poly.type
_entity_poly.pdbx_seq_one_letter_code
_entity_poly.pdbx_strand_id
1 'polypeptide(L)'
;ILKSILINYASFEVSTIDKFTQKIIRNFAYEIKLPVNYEVEIKAQDLLEEATAKLISQAGKDKELTRVLINFSFEKSANDKSWDIEYDLNNISKLLLNENHFEQINELHEKSLVDFENLKKGIDDSKVKIESEIINAAETCLQLIYSKTLEDTDFLSQALPKHLKKIKNKN
;
A
#
# COMPACT_ATOMS: atom_id res chain seq x y z
N ILE A 1 -54.43 -6.46 -6.24
CA ILE A 1 -53.01 -6.46 -6.71
C ILE A 1 -52.93 -6.76 -8.18
N LEU A 2 -53.32 -7.95 -8.69
CA LEU A 2 -53.19 -8.36 -10.09
C LEU A 2 -53.89 -7.37 -11.07
N LYS A 3 -55.10 -6.95 -10.74
CA LYS A 3 -55.89 -5.96 -11.53
C LYS A 3 -55.22 -4.58 -11.55
N SER A 4 -54.59 -4.17 -10.45
CA SER A 4 -53.84 -2.93 -10.36
C SER A 4 -52.55 -2.96 -11.21
N ILE A 5 -51.85 -4.09 -11.22
CA ILE A 5 -50.69 -4.31 -12.07
C ILE A 5 -51.04 -4.27 -13.54
N LEU A 6 -52.15 -4.94 -13.93
CA LEU A 6 -52.59 -4.97 -15.32
C LEU A 6 -53.05 -3.59 -15.85
N ILE A 7 -53.71 -2.79 -15.00
CA ILE A 7 -54.18 -1.43 -15.37
C ILE A 7 -53.01 -0.45 -15.45
N ASN A 8 -51.98 -0.57 -14.59
CA ASN A 8 -50.80 0.28 -14.53
C ASN A 8 -49.53 -0.46 -14.95
N TYR A 9 -49.60 -1.33 -15.93
CA TYR A 9 -48.47 -2.15 -16.36
C TYR A 9 -47.24 -1.34 -16.76
N ALA A 10 -47.46 -0.15 -17.33
CA ALA A 10 -46.38 0.76 -17.71
C ALA A 10 -45.59 1.31 -16.51
N SER A 11 -46.21 1.35 -15.32
CA SER A 11 -45.50 1.74 -14.09
C SER A 11 -44.96 0.57 -13.28
N PHE A 12 -45.27 -0.67 -13.72
CA PHE A 12 -44.72 -1.89 -13.13
C PHE A 12 -43.41 -2.25 -13.80
N GLU A 13 -42.33 -1.78 -13.23
CA GLU A 13 -41.00 -2.00 -13.76
C GLU A 13 -40.28 -3.16 -13.05
N VAL A 14 -39.94 -4.20 -13.81
CA VAL A 14 -39.06 -5.27 -13.37
C VAL A 14 -37.68 -5.01 -13.95
N SER A 15 -36.70 -4.79 -13.10
CA SER A 15 -35.32 -4.57 -13.50
C SER A 15 -34.33 -5.27 -12.58
N THR A 16 -33.12 -5.51 -13.05
CA THR A 16 -32.02 -5.94 -12.18
C THR A 16 -31.65 -4.80 -11.23
N ILE A 17 -31.03 -5.16 -10.10
CA ILE A 17 -30.58 -4.19 -9.11
C ILE A 17 -29.61 -3.17 -9.73
N ASP A 18 -28.71 -3.62 -10.60
CA ASP A 18 -27.76 -2.76 -11.30
C ASP A 18 -28.47 -1.74 -12.22
N LYS A 19 -29.49 -2.17 -12.96
CA LYS A 19 -30.27 -1.28 -13.80
C LYS A 19 -31.07 -0.26 -13.00
N PHE A 20 -31.59 -0.68 -11.84
CA PHE A 20 -32.26 0.23 -10.91
C PHE A 20 -31.27 1.26 -10.36
N THR A 21 -30.10 0.83 -9.89
CA THR A 21 -29.04 1.71 -9.42
C THR A 21 -28.58 2.70 -10.50
N GLN A 22 -28.37 2.24 -11.74
CA GLN A 22 -28.04 3.12 -12.86
C GLN A 22 -29.12 4.18 -13.14
N LYS A 23 -30.40 3.81 -13.01
CA LYS A 23 -31.49 4.79 -13.13
C LYS A 23 -31.43 5.87 -12.05
N ILE A 24 -31.18 5.47 -10.80
CA ILE A 24 -31.01 6.42 -9.70
C ILE A 24 -29.85 7.36 -10.00
N ILE A 25 -28.68 6.83 -10.33
CA ILE A 25 -27.51 7.63 -10.66
C ILE A 25 -27.79 8.61 -11.80
N ARG A 26 -28.47 8.17 -12.87
CA ARG A 26 -28.81 9.04 -14.00
C ARG A 26 -29.77 10.17 -13.60
N ASN A 27 -30.73 9.87 -12.74
CA ASN A 27 -31.70 10.90 -12.28
C ASN A 27 -31.04 11.96 -11.40
N PHE A 28 -30.00 11.57 -10.63
CA PHE A 28 -29.27 12.47 -9.74
C PHE A 28 -27.88 12.86 -10.28
N ALA A 29 -27.60 12.59 -11.56
CA ALA A 29 -26.30 12.85 -12.17
C ALA A 29 -25.85 14.31 -12.00
N TYR A 30 -26.75 15.26 -12.13
CA TYR A 30 -26.47 16.68 -11.95
C TYR A 30 -26.04 17.01 -10.51
N GLU A 31 -26.74 16.48 -9.53
CA GLU A 31 -26.48 16.72 -8.10
C GLU A 31 -25.15 16.14 -7.65
N ILE A 32 -24.79 14.98 -8.18
CA ILE A 32 -23.50 14.31 -7.90
C ILE A 32 -22.37 14.76 -8.85
N LYS A 33 -22.62 15.82 -9.65
CA LYS A 33 -21.66 16.43 -10.58
C LYS A 33 -21.08 15.48 -11.63
N LEU A 34 -21.85 14.48 -12.05
CA LEU A 34 -21.48 13.62 -13.17
C LEU A 34 -21.79 14.32 -14.51
N PRO A 35 -20.95 14.12 -15.54
CA PRO A 35 -21.25 14.58 -16.87
C PRO A 35 -22.51 13.87 -17.42
N VAL A 36 -23.26 14.56 -18.29
CA VAL A 36 -24.52 14.00 -18.86
C VAL A 36 -24.29 12.68 -19.61
N ASN A 37 -23.14 12.52 -20.22
CA ASN A 37 -22.74 11.35 -20.98
C ASN A 37 -21.70 10.53 -20.22
N TYR A 38 -21.93 10.22 -18.93
CA TYR A 38 -21.04 9.33 -18.21
C TYR A 38 -21.22 7.88 -18.69
N GLU A 39 -20.12 7.17 -18.79
CA GLU A 39 -20.09 5.74 -19.06
C GLU A 39 -19.72 4.98 -17.77
N VAL A 40 -20.30 3.80 -17.60
CA VAL A 40 -19.98 2.93 -16.47
C VAL A 40 -18.96 1.90 -16.96
N GLU A 41 -17.74 1.99 -16.46
CA GLU A 41 -16.72 1.00 -16.75
C GLU A 41 -16.81 -0.15 -15.74
N ILE A 42 -16.99 -1.36 -16.25
CA ILE A 42 -17.08 -2.57 -15.41
C ILE A 42 -15.69 -3.10 -15.08
N LYS A 43 -14.72 -2.85 -15.98
CA LYS A 43 -13.35 -3.32 -15.85
C LYS A 43 -12.44 -2.21 -15.29
N ALA A 44 -12.77 -1.74 -14.09
CA ALA A 44 -11.98 -0.69 -13.44
C ALA A 44 -10.49 -1.05 -13.29
N GLN A 45 -10.16 -2.34 -13.21
CA GLN A 45 -8.77 -2.78 -13.14
C GLN A 45 -8.02 -2.51 -14.46
N ASP A 46 -8.63 -2.72 -15.62
CA ASP A 46 -8.01 -2.45 -16.93
C ASP A 46 -7.66 -0.94 -17.04
N LEU A 47 -8.53 -0.05 -16.52
CA LEU A 47 -8.26 1.40 -16.45
C LEU A 47 -7.09 1.73 -15.53
N LEU A 48 -6.96 1.04 -14.40
CA LEU A 48 -5.82 1.24 -13.49
C LEU A 48 -4.50 0.80 -14.14
N GLU A 49 -4.51 -0.31 -14.85
CA GLU A 49 -3.33 -0.80 -15.59
C GLU A 49 -2.93 0.19 -16.69
N GLU A 50 -3.90 0.73 -17.45
CA GLU A 50 -3.64 1.78 -18.43
C GLU A 50 -3.08 3.06 -17.77
N ALA A 51 -3.68 3.48 -16.66
CA ALA A 51 -3.21 4.65 -15.90
C ALA A 51 -1.78 4.45 -15.38
N THR A 52 -1.45 3.26 -14.88
CA THR A 52 -0.11 2.90 -14.42
C THR A 52 0.89 2.91 -15.57
N ALA A 53 0.57 2.30 -16.71
CA ALA A 53 1.42 2.33 -17.89
C ALA A 53 1.65 3.77 -18.37
N LYS A 54 0.61 4.60 -18.37
CA LYS A 54 0.71 6.02 -18.72
C LYS A 54 1.59 6.80 -17.73
N LEU A 55 1.46 6.53 -16.44
CA LEU A 55 2.34 7.13 -15.41
C LEU A 55 3.80 6.78 -15.69
N ILE A 56 4.11 5.50 -15.90
CA ILE A 56 5.47 5.04 -16.19
C ILE A 56 6.01 5.68 -17.49
N SER A 57 5.17 5.85 -18.51
CA SER A 57 5.57 6.50 -19.78
C SER A 57 5.95 7.97 -19.65
N GLN A 58 5.63 8.60 -18.52
CA GLN A 58 6.08 9.97 -18.21
C GLN A 58 7.50 10.01 -17.64
N ALA A 59 8.07 8.86 -17.29
CA ALA A 59 9.49 8.77 -16.91
C ALA A 59 10.38 9.35 -18.02
N GLY A 60 11.33 10.17 -17.63
CA GLY A 60 12.19 10.91 -18.56
C GLY A 60 11.65 12.29 -18.98
N LYS A 61 10.34 12.55 -18.87
CA LYS A 61 9.72 13.86 -19.11
C LYS A 61 9.55 14.65 -17.82
N ASP A 62 8.98 14.01 -16.81
CA ASP A 62 8.88 14.56 -15.47
C ASP A 62 10.11 14.16 -14.66
N LYS A 63 10.88 15.15 -14.22
CA LYS A 63 12.14 14.93 -13.49
C LYS A 63 11.94 14.36 -12.11
N GLU A 64 10.90 14.79 -11.42
CA GLU A 64 10.61 14.36 -10.04
C GLU A 64 10.09 12.93 -10.03
N LEU A 65 9.11 12.63 -10.86
CA LEU A 65 8.60 11.28 -11.07
C LEU A 65 9.71 10.32 -11.50
N THR A 66 10.53 10.74 -12.45
CA THR A 66 11.67 9.93 -12.95
C THR A 66 12.61 9.58 -11.80
N ARG A 67 12.98 10.56 -10.97
CA ARG A 67 13.85 10.34 -9.81
C ARG A 67 13.27 9.32 -8.84
N VAL A 68 11.99 9.43 -8.52
CA VAL A 68 11.30 8.51 -7.61
C VAL A 68 11.26 7.09 -8.17
N LEU A 69 10.88 6.92 -9.43
CA LEU A 69 10.83 5.60 -10.09
C LEU A 69 12.20 4.94 -10.16
N ILE A 70 13.25 5.69 -10.49
CA ILE A 70 14.63 5.20 -10.53
C ILE A 70 15.09 4.76 -9.14
N ASN A 71 14.89 5.60 -8.12
CA ASN A 71 15.25 5.28 -6.75
C ASN A 71 14.54 4.01 -6.25
N PHE A 72 13.25 3.87 -6.56
CA PHE A 72 12.50 2.68 -6.21
C PHE A 72 13.02 1.41 -6.91
N SER A 73 13.38 1.51 -8.20
CA SER A 73 14.01 0.40 -8.93
C SER A 73 15.33 -0.04 -8.31
N PHE A 74 16.18 0.92 -7.95
CA PHE A 74 17.48 0.60 -7.30
C PHE A 74 17.27 -0.06 -5.94
N GLU A 75 16.33 0.44 -5.16
CA GLU A 75 16.02 -0.12 -3.85
C GLU A 75 15.51 -1.57 -3.96
N LYS A 76 14.64 -1.85 -4.93
CA LYS A 76 14.18 -3.22 -5.19
C LYS A 76 15.33 -4.14 -5.59
N SER A 77 16.20 -3.68 -6.49
CA SER A 77 17.37 -4.43 -6.94
C SER A 77 18.35 -4.70 -5.80
N ALA A 78 18.58 -3.73 -4.91
CA ALA A 78 19.44 -3.89 -3.75
C ALA A 78 18.91 -4.91 -2.72
N ASN A 79 17.60 -5.18 -2.74
CA ASN A 79 16.93 -6.16 -1.88
C ASN A 79 16.66 -7.50 -2.59
N ASP A 80 17.35 -7.79 -3.69
CA ASP A 80 17.18 -9.00 -4.52
C ASP A 80 15.72 -9.21 -4.99
N LYS A 81 14.95 -8.13 -5.14
CA LYS A 81 13.59 -8.14 -5.65
C LYS A 81 13.56 -7.82 -7.15
N SER A 82 12.51 -8.28 -7.83
CA SER A 82 12.29 -7.93 -9.22
C SER A 82 12.25 -6.40 -9.41
N TRP A 83 12.93 -5.91 -10.43
CA TRP A 83 12.91 -4.50 -10.83
C TRP A 83 11.62 -4.09 -11.55
N ASP A 84 10.67 -5.00 -11.71
CA ASP A 84 9.37 -4.74 -12.32
C ASP A 84 8.54 -3.80 -11.44
N ILE A 85 8.59 -2.52 -11.80
CA ILE A 85 7.86 -1.46 -11.11
C ILE A 85 6.37 -1.52 -11.48
N GLU A 86 6.05 -1.89 -12.72
CA GLU A 86 4.68 -1.91 -13.20
C GLU A 86 3.82 -2.86 -12.39
N TYR A 87 4.35 -4.03 -12.09
CA TYR A 87 3.68 -5.00 -11.23
C TYR A 87 3.35 -4.44 -9.83
N ASP A 88 4.30 -3.74 -9.21
CA ASP A 88 4.08 -3.18 -7.87
C ASP A 88 3.07 -2.03 -7.91
N LEU A 89 3.18 -1.14 -8.91
CA LEU A 89 2.24 -0.04 -9.07
C LEU A 89 0.82 -0.53 -9.36
N ASN A 90 0.68 -1.56 -10.19
CA ASN A 90 -0.62 -2.19 -10.45
C ASN A 90 -1.20 -2.86 -9.21
N ASN A 91 -0.39 -3.42 -8.34
CA ASN A 91 -0.87 -4.00 -7.09
C ASN A 91 -1.34 -2.93 -6.09
N ILE A 92 -0.59 -1.83 -5.96
CA ILE A 92 -0.97 -0.75 -5.03
C ILE A 92 -2.16 0.05 -5.56
N SER A 93 -2.28 0.22 -6.88
CA SER A 93 -3.40 0.94 -7.49
C SER A 93 -4.76 0.31 -7.21
N LYS A 94 -4.81 -1.02 -6.97
CA LYS A 94 -6.04 -1.73 -6.57
C LYS A 94 -6.65 -1.18 -5.28
N LEU A 95 -5.84 -0.56 -4.42
CA LEU A 95 -6.35 0.08 -3.19
C LEU A 95 -7.30 1.23 -3.52
N LEU A 96 -7.14 1.90 -4.68
CA LEU A 96 -8.01 2.99 -5.13
C LEU A 96 -9.45 2.54 -5.42
N LEU A 97 -9.66 1.24 -5.64
CA LEU A 97 -10.99 0.67 -5.89
C LEU A 97 -11.66 0.14 -4.62
N ASN A 98 -10.96 0.15 -3.49
CA ASN A 98 -11.48 -0.39 -2.24
C ASN A 98 -12.05 0.73 -1.36
N GLU A 99 -13.35 0.72 -1.18
CA GLU A 99 -14.07 1.72 -0.38
C GLU A 99 -13.54 1.84 1.06
N ASN A 100 -13.04 0.75 1.63
CA ASN A 100 -12.48 0.75 2.98
C ASN A 100 -11.20 1.61 3.13
N HIS A 101 -10.60 2.02 2.02
CA HIS A 101 -9.38 2.83 2.01
C HIS A 101 -9.60 4.27 1.57
N PHE A 102 -10.83 4.69 1.25
CA PHE A 102 -11.10 6.03 0.72
C PHE A 102 -10.69 7.15 1.67
N GLU A 103 -10.94 7.02 2.97
CA GLU A 103 -10.54 8.04 3.93
C GLU A 103 -9.01 8.21 3.94
N GLN A 104 -8.27 7.10 4.04
CA GLN A 104 -6.81 7.10 4.05
C GLN A 104 -6.23 7.63 2.71
N ILE A 105 -6.82 7.26 1.59
CA ILE A 105 -6.40 7.72 0.27
C ILE A 105 -6.63 9.23 0.14
N ASN A 106 -7.74 9.76 0.63
CA ASN A 106 -8.02 11.19 0.60
C ASN A 106 -7.02 11.97 1.47
N GLU A 107 -6.65 11.45 2.63
CA GLU A 107 -5.58 12.04 3.47
C GLU A 107 -4.23 12.05 2.75
N LEU A 108 -3.92 10.97 2.01
CA LEU A 108 -2.67 10.87 1.25
C LEU A 108 -2.65 11.79 0.03
N HIS A 109 -3.81 12.11 -0.56
CA HIS A 109 -3.89 12.99 -1.73
C HIS A 109 -3.36 14.41 -1.47
N GLU A 110 -3.42 14.88 -0.23
CA GLU A 110 -2.90 16.18 0.17
C GLU A 110 -1.39 16.18 0.46
N LYS A 111 -0.75 15.00 0.46
CA LYS A 111 0.68 14.84 0.75
C LYS A 111 1.52 15.01 -0.52
N SER A 112 2.62 15.71 -0.38
CA SER A 112 3.63 15.84 -1.43
C SER A 112 4.60 14.65 -1.45
N LEU A 113 5.35 14.47 -2.54
CA LEU A 113 6.41 13.46 -2.61
C LEU A 113 7.48 13.68 -1.52
N VAL A 114 7.75 14.92 -1.15
CA VAL A 114 8.69 15.27 -0.07
C VAL A 114 8.20 14.75 1.28
N ASP A 115 6.88 14.79 1.54
CA ASP A 115 6.31 14.26 2.78
C ASP A 115 6.52 12.75 2.89
N PHE A 116 6.37 12.03 1.77
CA PHE A 116 6.65 10.59 1.72
C PHE A 116 8.13 10.28 1.90
N GLU A 117 9.03 11.07 1.31
CA GLU A 117 10.48 10.93 1.51
C GLU A 117 10.87 11.15 2.97
N ASN A 118 10.30 12.18 3.62
CA ASN A 118 10.51 12.46 5.03
C ASN A 118 9.97 11.34 5.93
N LEU A 119 8.78 10.82 5.62
CA LEU A 119 8.21 9.69 6.35
C LEU A 119 9.12 8.45 6.23
N LYS A 120 9.56 8.12 5.02
CA LYS A 120 10.49 7.00 4.78
C LYS A 120 11.76 7.17 5.59
N LYS A 121 12.39 8.35 5.53
CA LYS A 121 13.60 8.64 6.31
C LYS A 121 13.35 8.49 7.81
N GLY A 122 12.23 8.98 8.33
CA GLY A 122 11.88 8.84 9.75
C GLY A 122 11.70 7.36 10.18
N ILE A 123 11.17 6.52 9.29
CA ILE A 123 11.05 5.07 9.52
C ILE A 123 12.44 4.43 9.52
N ASP A 124 13.30 4.76 8.57
CA ASP A 124 14.67 4.22 8.48
C ASP A 124 15.51 4.64 9.69
N ASP A 125 15.45 5.91 10.12
CA ASP A 125 16.12 6.40 11.32
C ASP A 125 15.63 5.67 12.58
N SER A 126 14.32 5.45 12.69
CA SER A 126 13.72 4.70 13.80
C SER A 126 14.18 3.24 13.82
N LYS A 127 14.28 2.61 12.65
CA LYS A 127 14.79 1.25 12.49
C LYS A 127 16.23 1.14 12.96
N VAL A 128 17.11 2.04 12.51
CA VAL A 128 18.53 2.08 12.92
C VAL A 128 18.64 2.26 14.43
N LYS A 129 17.82 3.14 15.01
CA LYS A 129 17.80 3.36 16.46
C LYS A 129 17.42 2.09 17.23
N ILE A 130 16.32 1.43 16.82
CA ILE A 130 15.87 0.19 17.45
C ILE A 130 16.92 -0.92 17.30
N GLU A 131 17.53 -1.07 16.13
CA GLU A 131 18.59 -2.04 15.90
C GLU A 131 19.78 -1.78 16.83
N SER A 132 20.21 -0.53 17.01
CA SER A 132 21.28 -0.17 17.93
C SER A 132 20.93 -0.46 19.39
N GLU A 133 19.70 -0.19 19.82
CA GLU A 133 19.21 -0.52 21.16
C GLU A 133 19.23 -2.03 21.42
N ILE A 134 18.81 -2.84 20.44
CA ILE A 134 18.85 -4.31 20.52
C ILE A 134 20.29 -4.82 20.63
N ILE A 135 21.23 -4.27 19.85
CA ILE A 135 22.65 -4.63 19.92
C ILE A 135 23.22 -4.28 21.29
N ASN A 136 22.96 -3.07 21.78
CA ASN A 136 23.43 -2.63 23.10
C ASN A 136 22.86 -3.49 24.23
N ALA A 137 21.59 -3.87 24.15
CA ALA A 137 20.97 -4.78 25.12
C ALA A 137 21.64 -6.18 25.09
N ALA A 138 21.92 -6.70 23.90
CA ALA A 138 22.62 -7.99 23.75
C ALA A 138 24.05 -7.93 24.31
N GLU A 139 24.77 -6.84 24.08
CA GLU A 139 26.10 -6.62 24.67
C GLU A 139 26.06 -6.55 26.18
N THR A 140 25.12 -5.79 26.73
CA THR A 140 24.92 -5.65 28.18
C THR A 140 24.61 -7.02 28.81
N CYS A 141 23.76 -7.82 28.18
CA CYS A 141 23.45 -9.18 28.64
C CYS A 141 24.70 -10.07 28.63
N LEU A 142 25.50 -10.04 27.54
CA LEU A 142 26.75 -10.81 27.49
C LEU A 142 27.76 -10.40 28.57
N GLN A 143 27.91 -9.07 28.78
CA GLN A 143 28.75 -8.53 29.84
C GLN A 143 28.29 -8.99 31.23
N LEU A 144 26.98 -9.01 31.47
CA LEU A 144 26.41 -9.48 32.72
C LEU A 144 26.71 -10.98 32.96
N ILE A 145 26.53 -11.81 31.93
CA ILE A 145 26.82 -13.25 31.97
C ILE A 145 28.27 -13.46 32.39
N TYR A 146 29.23 -12.85 31.69
CA TYR A 146 30.65 -13.02 31.96
C TYR A 146 31.12 -12.39 33.29
N SER A 147 30.49 -11.28 33.72
CA SER A 147 30.78 -10.67 35.01
C SER A 147 30.40 -11.53 36.22
N LYS A 148 29.46 -12.48 35.99
CA LYS A 148 29.05 -13.47 37.00
C LYS A 148 29.84 -14.79 36.91
N THR A 149 30.95 -14.77 36.17
CA THR A 149 31.81 -15.96 35.95
C THR A 149 31.09 -17.14 35.28
N LEU A 150 29.98 -16.85 34.58
CA LEU A 150 29.29 -17.86 33.79
C LEU A 150 29.92 -17.98 32.41
N GLU A 151 30.04 -19.20 31.95
CA GLU A 151 30.55 -19.53 30.63
C GLU A 151 29.40 -19.91 29.65
N ASP A 152 29.67 -19.88 28.35
CA ASP A 152 28.68 -20.27 27.33
C ASP A 152 28.14 -21.70 27.57
N THR A 153 28.96 -22.56 28.13
CA THR A 153 28.69 -23.99 28.46
C THR A 153 27.68 -24.16 29.59
N ASP A 154 27.50 -23.14 30.44
CA ASP A 154 26.54 -23.18 31.55
C ASP A 154 25.10 -23.04 31.06
N PHE A 155 24.91 -22.67 29.80
CA PHE A 155 23.60 -22.52 29.18
C PHE A 155 23.23 -23.73 28.32
N LEU A 156 21.97 -24.16 28.42
CA LEU A 156 21.46 -25.30 27.65
C LEU A 156 21.76 -25.11 26.15
N SER A 157 22.55 -26.05 25.59
CA SER A 157 22.97 -26.01 24.17
C SER A 157 23.71 -24.72 23.77
N GLN A 158 24.16 -23.92 24.74
CA GLN A 158 24.74 -22.58 24.52
C GLN A 158 23.79 -21.63 23.76
N ALA A 159 22.49 -21.88 23.81
CA ALA A 159 21.50 -21.22 22.96
C ALA A 159 21.47 -19.70 23.19
N LEU A 160 21.41 -19.26 24.45
CA LEU A 160 21.34 -17.85 24.79
C LEU A 160 22.61 -17.08 24.38
N PRO A 161 23.83 -17.47 24.79
CA PRO A 161 25.04 -16.78 24.38
C PRO A 161 25.25 -16.76 22.86
N LYS A 162 24.95 -17.86 22.16
CA LYS A 162 25.03 -17.93 20.69
C LYS A 162 24.07 -16.93 20.04
N HIS A 163 22.84 -16.81 20.54
CA HIS A 163 21.85 -15.89 20.01
C HIS A 163 22.28 -14.43 20.25
N LEU A 164 22.73 -14.09 21.44
CA LEU A 164 23.22 -12.74 21.77
C LEU A 164 24.44 -12.36 20.93
N LYS A 165 25.39 -13.28 20.74
CA LYS A 165 26.57 -13.08 19.87
C LYS A 165 26.15 -12.86 18.40
N LYS A 166 25.15 -13.61 17.93
CA LYS A 166 24.60 -13.43 16.57
C LYS A 166 23.97 -12.05 16.39
N ILE A 167 23.25 -11.54 17.38
CA ILE A 167 22.68 -10.18 17.36
C ILE A 167 23.78 -9.13 17.31
N LYS A 168 24.80 -9.26 18.20
CA LYS A 168 25.92 -8.34 18.25
C LYS A 168 26.71 -8.26 16.93
N ASN A 169 26.88 -9.39 16.24
CA ASN A 169 27.67 -9.49 15.01
C ASN A 169 26.83 -9.27 13.74
N LYS A 170 25.57 -8.86 13.88
CA LYS A 170 24.70 -8.54 12.75
C LYS A 170 24.96 -7.10 12.30
N ASN A 171 26.06 -6.94 11.54
CA ASN A 171 26.31 -5.78 10.68
C ASN A 171 25.85 -6.07 9.26
#